data_6f67628e34b9361fd35f8c8732c06489
#
_entry.id   6f67628e34b9361fd35f8c8732c06489
#
_cell.length_a   1.000
_cell.length_b   1.000
_cell.length_c   1.000
_cell.angle_alpha   90.00
_cell.angle_beta   90.00
_cell.angle_gamma   90.00
#
_symmetry.space_group_name_H-M   'P 1'
#
loop_
_entity.id
_entity.type
_entity.pdbx_description
1 polymer ?
#
loop_
_entity_poly.entity_id
_entity_poly.type
_entity_poly.pdbx_seq_one_letter_code
_entity_poly.pdbx_strand_id
1 'polypeptide(L)'
;MTIEQSAPESQSSAARFAVKVDLVVIGAGQAGLSSAYHLRRLGFEPDRDFVVLDQAPAPGGAWQFRWPSLTLATVNRVHDLPGMRFDEIVGTESDTVQASAAVPRYYAAYEERYDLRVHRPVKVSVVCDRGERLRVETDAGAFSARGIVNATGTWETPYIPEYPGADRFRGRQLHTKDYRTADAFRGQHVVVVGGGISAIQLLDEISQATTTTWVTRREPQFREGPFTEEFGRRIVAMVEDKVRQGLPPGSVASNTGSLPLTPAVRAMRDRGVLNRLPMFSEITETGIRWADGTEQRADVILWCTGFRSSLDHLAPLQLREEGGGITMTGRLATQVARDPRIHLVGYGPSASTIGANRAGGAAARELTQYLEMSPAEVRSSG
;
A
#
# COMPACT_ATOMS: atom_id res chain seq x y z
N MET A 1 22.28 30.93 -48.68
CA MET A 1 20.90 30.58 -48.37
C MET A 1 20.94 29.71 -47.12
N THR A 2 20.84 30.33 -45.98
CA THR A 2 20.98 29.68 -44.67
C THR A 2 19.56 29.42 -44.14
N ILE A 3 19.23 28.16 -43.92
CA ILE A 3 17.94 27.75 -43.35
C ILE A 3 18.10 27.70 -41.84
N GLU A 4 17.52 28.67 -41.16
CA GLU A 4 17.32 28.65 -39.72
C GLU A 4 16.25 27.60 -39.41
N GLN A 5 16.63 26.54 -38.66
CA GLN A 5 15.70 25.63 -38.02
C GLN A 5 15.24 26.23 -36.69
N SER A 6 14.05 26.74 -36.66
CA SER A 6 13.36 27.11 -35.42
C SER A 6 12.96 25.86 -34.66
N ALA A 7 13.46 25.72 -33.43
CA ALA A 7 13.03 24.69 -32.45
C ALA A 7 11.58 24.97 -31.99
N PRO A 8 10.76 23.95 -31.72
CA PRO A 8 9.42 24.17 -31.22
C PRO A 8 9.46 24.53 -29.72
N GLU A 9 9.18 25.77 -29.39
CA GLU A 9 8.75 26.19 -28.07
C GLU A 9 7.31 25.70 -27.84
N SER A 10 7.15 24.60 -27.13
CA SER A 10 5.87 24.24 -26.48
C SER A 10 6.12 23.48 -25.20
N GLN A 11 6.72 24.12 -24.21
CA GLN A 11 6.55 23.72 -22.83
C GLN A 11 5.38 24.48 -22.25
N SER A 12 4.32 23.72 -21.97
CA SER A 12 3.02 24.11 -21.45
C SER A 12 3.10 25.17 -20.34
N SER A 13 2.40 26.28 -20.49
CA SER A 13 2.26 27.37 -19.51
C SER A 13 1.53 26.98 -18.22
N ALA A 14 1.06 25.76 -18.11
CA ALA A 14 0.38 25.19 -16.92
C ALA A 14 1.34 25.02 -15.71
N ALA A 15 2.65 25.09 -15.89
CA ALA A 15 3.65 24.90 -14.82
C ALA A 15 3.87 26.14 -13.92
N ARG A 16 3.20 27.27 -14.16
CA ARG A 16 3.52 28.52 -13.48
C ARG A 16 2.78 28.81 -12.17
N PHE A 17 1.58 28.26 -11.96
CA PHE A 17 0.77 28.56 -10.77
C PHE A 17 0.42 27.30 -10.01
N ALA A 18 0.90 27.20 -8.76
CA ALA A 18 0.49 26.16 -7.82
C ALA A 18 -0.68 26.67 -6.97
N VAL A 19 -1.72 25.86 -6.81
CA VAL A 19 -2.83 26.16 -5.89
C VAL A 19 -2.30 26.13 -4.46
N LYS A 20 -2.47 27.22 -3.73
CA LYS A 20 -2.03 27.31 -2.32
C LYS A 20 -3.09 26.68 -1.41
N VAL A 21 -2.66 25.71 -0.59
CA VAL A 21 -3.45 25.09 0.48
C VAL A 21 -2.57 24.92 1.72
N ASP A 22 -3.15 24.73 2.89
CA ASP A 22 -2.35 24.43 4.07
C ASP A 22 -1.82 23.00 4.01
N LEU A 23 -2.67 22.02 3.65
CA LEU A 23 -2.29 20.62 3.66
C LEU A 23 -2.69 19.89 2.37
N VAL A 24 -1.88 18.88 2.00
CA VAL A 24 -2.22 17.91 0.96
C VAL A 24 -2.21 16.51 1.55
N VAL A 25 -3.30 15.76 1.37
CA VAL A 25 -3.38 14.33 1.66
C VAL A 25 -3.21 13.57 0.37
N ILE A 26 -2.19 12.72 0.28
CA ILE A 26 -1.86 11.94 -0.92
C ILE A 26 -2.30 10.49 -0.73
N GLY A 27 -3.34 10.09 -1.46
CA GLY A 27 -3.99 8.78 -1.36
C GLY A 27 -5.27 8.84 -0.53
N ALA A 28 -6.36 8.21 -1.03
CA ALA A 28 -7.66 8.11 -0.39
C ALA A 28 -8.06 6.65 -0.07
N GLY A 29 -7.10 5.86 0.39
CA GLY A 29 -7.36 4.61 1.09
C GLY A 29 -7.72 4.84 2.56
N GLN A 30 -7.76 3.76 3.37
CA GLN A 30 -8.07 3.81 4.82
C GLN A 30 -7.32 4.95 5.55
N ALA A 31 -6.03 5.08 5.28
CA ALA A 31 -5.15 6.05 5.93
C ALA A 31 -5.49 7.49 5.56
N GLY A 32 -5.66 7.75 4.26
CA GLY A 32 -5.98 9.09 3.76
C GLY A 32 -7.37 9.55 4.16
N LEU A 33 -8.38 8.67 4.04
CA LEU A 33 -9.75 9.00 4.47
C LEU A 33 -9.84 9.28 5.97
N SER A 34 -9.13 8.50 6.80
CA SER A 34 -9.04 8.79 8.23
C SER A 34 -8.37 10.14 8.51
N SER A 35 -7.28 10.46 7.81
CA SER A 35 -6.60 11.74 7.96
C SER A 35 -7.48 12.91 7.56
N ALA A 36 -8.14 12.82 6.40
CA ALA A 36 -9.07 13.85 5.90
C ALA A 36 -10.26 14.07 6.84
N TYR A 37 -10.86 13.01 7.38
CA TYR A 37 -11.90 13.09 8.38
C TYR A 37 -11.45 13.89 9.63
N HIS A 38 -10.26 13.58 10.14
CA HIS A 38 -9.75 14.27 11.33
C HIS A 38 -9.40 15.73 11.04
N LEU A 39 -8.90 16.07 9.84
CA LEU A 39 -8.70 17.45 9.42
C LEU A 39 -10.04 18.22 9.39
N ARG A 40 -11.09 17.62 8.81
CA ARG A 40 -12.45 18.20 8.86
C ARG A 40 -12.91 18.46 10.30
N ARG A 41 -12.70 17.48 11.18
CA ARG A 41 -13.07 17.59 12.61
C ARG A 41 -12.29 18.67 13.34
N LEU A 42 -11.10 19.04 12.86
CA LEU A 42 -10.28 20.14 13.39
C LEU A 42 -10.58 21.49 12.74
N GLY A 43 -11.60 21.57 11.86
CA GLY A 43 -12.08 22.81 11.27
C GLY A 43 -11.46 23.17 9.92
N PHE A 44 -10.64 22.28 9.32
CA PHE A 44 -10.14 22.48 7.97
C PHE A 44 -11.21 22.18 6.93
N GLU A 45 -11.34 23.04 5.91
CA GLU A 45 -12.30 22.88 4.83
C GLU A 45 -11.65 22.30 3.58
N PRO A 46 -12.22 21.23 2.97
CA PRO A 46 -11.74 20.69 1.71
C PRO A 46 -11.75 21.74 0.60
N ASP A 47 -10.78 21.67 -0.31
CA ASP A 47 -10.54 22.59 -1.43
C ASP A 47 -10.13 24.02 -1.05
N ARG A 48 -10.26 24.40 0.21
CA ARG A 48 -9.81 25.69 0.73
C ARG A 48 -8.52 25.55 1.56
N ASP A 49 -8.57 24.72 2.60
CA ASP A 49 -7.48 24.58 3.57
C ASP A 49 -6.67 23.29 3.28
N PHE A 50 -7.32 22.24 2.81
CA PHE A 50 -6.64 21.02 2.38
C PHE A 50 -7.28 20.39 1.14
N VAL A 51 -6.51 19.55 0.44
CA VAL A 51 -6.98 18.71 -0.66
C VAL A 51 -6.63 17.26 -0.43
N VAL A 52 -7.46 16.37 -0.93
CA VAL A 52 -7.20 14.92 -0.95
C VAL A 52 -7.04 14.48 -2.40
N LEU A 53 -5.88 13.91 -2.74
CA LEU A 53 -5.51 13.51 -4.09
C LEU A 53 -5.40 11.98 -4.15
N ASP A 54 -6.07 11.34 -5.10
CA ASP A 54 -6.00 9.90 -5.28
C ASP A 54 -5.88 9.53 -6.77
N GLN A 55 -4.88 8.72 -7.10
CA GLN A 55 -4.67 8.27 -8.48
C GLN A 55 -5.63 7.17 -8.93
N ALA A 56 -6.34 6.53 -8.00
CA ALA A 56 -7.29 5.47 -8.33
C ALA A 56 -8.50 6.02 -9.11
N PRO A 57 -9.10 5.23 -10.00
CA PRO A 57 -10.25 5.69 -10.79
C PRO A 57 -11.54 5.85 -9.95
N ALA A 58 -11.62 5.18 -8.80
CA ALA A 58 -12.81 5.13 -7.95
C ALA A 58 -12.43 5.02 -6.46
N PRO A 59 -13.37 5.24 -5.52
CA PRO A 59 -13.16 4.97 -4.10
C PRO A 59 -12.79 3.52 -3.83
N GLY A 60 -12.05 3.25 -2.73
CA GLY A 60 -11.74 1.88 -2.30
C GLY A 60 -10.25 1.61 -2.08
N GLY A 61 -9.37 2.54 -2.46
CA GLY A 61 -7.91 2.33 -2.36
C GLY A 61 -7.48 1.01 -3.00
N ALA A 62 -6.59 0.25 -2.36
CA ALA A 62 -6.13 -1.04 -2.86
C ALA A 62 -7.20 -2.14 -2.92
N TRP A 63 -8.34 -1.97 -2.25
CA TRP A 63 -9.37 -2.99 -2.18
C TRP A 63 -10.10 -3.19 -3.51
N GLN A 64 -10.31 -2.13 -4.28
CA GLN A 64 -10.97 -2.20 -5.58
C GLN A 64 -10.25 -3.11 -6.60
N PHE A 65 -8.96 -3.37 -6.37
CA PHE A 65 -8.11 -4.18 -7.27
C PHE A 65 -7.89 -5.61 -6.78
N ARG A 66 -8.47 -6.00 -5.62
CA ARG A 66 -8.32 -7.37 -5.10
C ARG A 66 -9.08 -8.36 -5.96
N TRP A 67 -8.61 -9.60 -5.94
CA TRP A 67 -9.24 -10.68 -6.70
C TRP A 67 -10.64 -11.01 -6.14
N PRO A 68 -11.59 -11.38 -7.03
CA PRO A 68 -13.01 -11.52 -6.66
C PRO A 68 -13.33 -12.60 -5.60
N SER A 69 -12.53 -13.67 -5.52
CA SER A 69 -12.73 -14.72 -4.52
C SER A 69 -12.30 -14.31 -3.09
N LEU A 70 -11.65 -13.16 -2.93
CA LEU A 70 -11.34 -12.62 -1.62
C LEU A 70 -12.59 -12.03 -0.98
N THR A 71 -13.19 -12.77 -0.04
CA THR A 71 -14.41 -12.34 0.68
C THR A 71 -14.10 -11.66 2.01
N LEU A 72 -15.09 -11.03 2.60
CA LEU A 72 -14.95 -10.41 3.92
C LEU A 72 -14.65 -11.43 5.02
N ALA A 73 -15.07 -12.70 4.87
CA ALA A 73 -14.71 -13.80 5.77
C ALA A 73 -13.22 -14.17 5.70
N THR A 74 -12.60 -14.03 4.54
CA THR A 74 -11.22 -14.48 4.30
C THR A 74 -10.18 -13.36 4.40
N VAL A 75 -10.61 -12.09 4.47
CA VAL A 75 -9.70 -10.96 4.74
C VAL A 75 -9.35 -10.89 6.22
N ASN A 76 -8.19 -10.34 6.52
CA ASN A 76 -7.79 -10.03 7.88
C ASN A 76 -8.46 -8.74 8.37
N ARG A 77 -9.77 -8.79 8.66
CA ARG A 77 -10.61 -7.70 9.17
C ARG A 77 -10.48 -6.35 8.46
N VAL A 78 -11.59 -5.80 8.04
CA VAL A 78 -11.73 -4.38 7.69
C VAL A 78 -12.29 -3.66 8.92
N HIS A 79 -11.52 -2.73 9.47
CA HIS A 79 -11.95 -1.94 10.63
C HIS A 79 -12.72 -0.70 10.18
N ASP A 80 -13.70 -0.31 10.99
CA ASP A 80 -14.46 0.91 10.79
C ASP A 80 -13.56 2.13 10.60
N LEU A 81 -13.92 3.00 9.67
CA LEU A 81 -13.37 4.35 9.60
C LEU A 81 -13.92 5.22 10.76
N PRO A 82 -13.18 6.22 11.20
CA PRO A 82 -13.63 7.07 12.31
C PRO A 82 -15.01 7.70 12.03
N GLY A 83 -15.95 7.49 12.95
CA GLY A 83 -17.28 8.10 12.88
C GLY A 83 -18.32 7.38 12.01
N MET A 84 -17.97 6.25 11.34
CA MET A 84 -18.91 5.46 10.54
C MET A 84 -18.60 3.97 10.66
N ARG A 85 -19.59 3.17 10.98
CA ARG A 85 -19.44 1.72 11.08
C ARG A 85 -19.49 1.07 9.69
N PHE A 86 -18.69 0.03 9.50
CA PHE A 86 -18.66 -0.72 8.25
C PHE A 86 -20.00 -1.44 7.97
N ASP A 87 -20.60 -2.01 9.02
CA ASP A 87 -21.85 -2.75 8.92
C ASP A 87 -23.09 -1.87 8.62
N GLU A 88 -23.03 -0.55 8.90
CA GLU A 88 -24.10 0.38 8.48
C GLU A 88 -24.28 0.42 6.94
N ILE A 89 -23.21 0.19 6.18
CA ILE A 89 -23.21 0.31 4.73
C ILE A 89 -23.22 -1.06 4.04
N VAL A 90 -22.49 -2.02 4.59
CA VAL A 90 -22.26 -3.33 3.96
C VAL A 90 -23.25 -4.38 4.46
N GLY A 91 -23.80 -4.17 5.66
CA GLY A 91 -24.65 -5.15 6.35
C GLY A 91 -23.81 -6.17 7.12
N THR A 92 -24.52 -7.09 7.78
CA THR A 92 -23.90 -8.10 8.65
C THR A 92 -23.65 -9.46 7.97
N GLU A 93 -24.20 -9.67 6.77
CA GLU A 93 -24.04 -10.91 5.99
C GLU A 93 -22.73 -10.84 5.20
N SER A 94 -21.60 -11.20 5.86
CA SER A 94 -20.28 -10.88 5.32
C SER A 94 -19.53 -12.04 4.67
N ASP A 95 -19.93 -13.30 4.92
CA ASP A 95 -19.07 -14.45 4.60
C ASP A 95 -18.84 -14.67 3.11
N THR A 96 -19.81 -14.33 2.27
CA THR A 96 -19.74 -14.49 0.81
C THR A 96 -19.51 -13.18 0.06
N VAL A 97 -19.55 -12.03 0.76
CA VAL A 97 -19.44 -10.72 0.10
C VAL A 97 -17.98 -10.48 -0.31
N GLN A 98 -17.79 -10.14 -1.58
CA GLN A 98 -16.46 -9.81 -2.13
C GLN A 98 -15.92 -8.54 -1.48
N ALA A 99 -14.70 -8.61 -0.95
CA ALA A 99 -14.05 -7.46 -0.33
C ALA A 99 -13.81 -6.32 -1.34
N SER A 100 -13.55 -6.67 -2.61
CA SER A 100 -13.38 -5.71 -3.72
C SER A 100 -14.65 -4.97 -4.14
N ALA A 101 -15.82 -5.40 -3.68
CA ALA A 101 -17.09 -4.69 -3.87
C ALA A 101 -17.53 -3.96 -2.60
N ALA A 102 -17.42 -4.62 -1.46
CA ALA A 102 -17.90 -4.10 -0.17
C ALA A 102 -17.11 -2.89 0.32
N VAL A 103 -15.77 -2.97 0.30
CA VAL A 103 -14.93 -1.89 0.82
C VAL A 103 -14.98 -0.62 -0.03
N PRO A 104 -14.93 -0.68 -1.37
CA PRO A 104 -15.17 0.50 -2.21
C PRO A 104 -16.52 1.18 -1.95
N ARG A 105 -17.60 0.41 -1.79
CA ARG A 105 -18.92 0.95 -1.46
C ARG A 105 -18.91 1.68 -0.12
N TYR A 106 -18.26 1.11 0.88
CA TYR A 106 -18.11 1.72 2.20
C TYR A 106 -17.29 3.02 2.15
N TYR A 107 -16.18 3.04 1.39
CA TYR A 107 -15.35 4.25 1.27
C TYR A 107 -16.07 5.35 0.48
N ALA A 108 -16.82 5.00 -0.58
CA ALA A 108 -17.62 5.96 -1.32
C ALA A 108 -18.66 6.64 -0.41
N ALA A 109 -19.40 5.85 0.38
CA ALA A 109 -20.37 6.39 1.35
C ALA A 109 -19.69 7.24 2.43
N TYR A 110 -18.47 6.90 2.82
CA TYR A 110 -17.69 7.68 3.78
C TYR A 110 -17.28 9.04 3.22
N GLU A 111 -16.76 9.07 1.99
CA GLU A 111 -16.38 10.30 1.30
C GLU A 111 -17.56 11.26 1.15
N GLU A 112 -18.73 10.72 0.78
CA GLU A 112 -19.98 11.48 0.66
C GLU A 112 -20.47 12.00 2.00
N ARG A 113 -20.55 11.13 3.03
CA ARG A 113 -21.06 11.50 4.36
C ARG A 113 -20.27 12.64 5.00
N TYR A 114 -18.96 12.69 4.78
CA TYR A 114 -18.09 13.69 5.39
C TYR A 114 -17.63 14.78 4.43
N ASP A 115 -18.19 14.84 3.21
CA ASP A 115 -17.85 15.83 2.16
C ASP A 115 -16.32 15.98 2.00
N LEU A 116 -15.62 14.85 1.78
CA LEU A 116 -14.15 14.87 1.74
C LEU A 116 -13.57 15.35 0.41
N ARG A 117 -14.38 15.48 -0.64
CA ARG A 117 -14.06 16.05 -1.95
C ARG A 117 -12.76 15.51 -2.55
N VAL A 118 -12.63 14.18 -2.61
CA VAL A 118 -11.43 13.55 -3.13
C VAL A 118 -11.26 13.83 -4.63
N HIS A 119 -10.14 14.44 -5.01
CA HIS A 119 -9.75 14.66 -6.40
C HIS A 119 -9.24 13.35 -7.00
N ARG A 120 -9.94 12.83 -8.02
CA ARG A 120 -9.66 11.51 -8.61
C ARG A 120 -10.11 11.47 -10.09
N PRO A 121 -9.35 10.85 -11.00
CA PRO A 121 -7.99 10.37 -10.77
C PRO A 121 -6.97 11.52 -10.81
N VAL A 122 -6.14 11.65 -9.79
CA VAL A 122 -5.04 12.62 -9.74
C VAL A 122 -3.79 11.93 -9.20
N LYS A 123 -2.77 11.81 -10.04
CA LYS A 123 -1.51 11.18 -9.68
C LYS A 123 -0.48 12.22 -9.27
N VAL A 124 -0.01 12.13 -8.03
CA VAL A 124 1.15 12.89 -7.58
C VAL A 124 2.41 12.26 -8.15
N SER A 125 3.19 13.02 -8.91
CA SER A 125 4.42 12.57 -9.55
C SER A 125 5.66 12.88 -8.73
N VAL A 126 5.70 14.04 -8.07
CA VAL A 126 6.86 14.46 -7.27
C VAL A 126 6.46 15.50 -6.22
N VAL A 127 7.14 15.44 -5.07
CA VAL A 127 7.08 16.45 -4.02
C VAL A 127 8.47 17.06 -3.85
N CYS A 128 8.57 18.38 -3.93
CA CYS A 128 9.81 19.13 -3.78
C CYS A 128 9.72 20.12 -2.62
N ASP A 129 10.83 20.31 -1.92
CA ASP A 129 10.97 21.39 -0.95
C ASP A 129 11.14 22.76 -1.68
N ARG A 130 10.38 23.77 -1.23
CA ARG A 130 10.45 25.15 -1.70
C ARG A 130 10.57 26.14 -0.53
N GLY A 131 11.35 25.75 0.47
CA GLY A 131 11.55 26.55 1.68
C GLY A 131 10.38 26.38 2.66
N GLU A 132 9.58 27.41 2.88
CA GLU A 132 8.45 27.35 3.82
C GLU A 132 7.32 26.38 3.38
N ARG A 133 7.27 26.05 2.11
CA ARG A 133 6.21 25.22 1.54
C ARG A 133 6.77 24.07 0.71
N LEU A 134 6.00 23.01 0.62
CA LEU A 134 6.24 21.88 -0.25
C LEU A 134 5.46 22.09 -1.56
N ARG A 135 6.10 21.82 -2.69
CA ARG A 135 5.44 21.80 -3.98
C ARG A 135 5.08 20.36 -4.35
N VAL A 136 3.80 20.10 -4.58
CA VAL A 136 3.24 18.81 -4.94
C VAL A 136 2.83 18.88 -6.41
N GLU A 137 3.58 18.21 -7.30
CA GLU A 137 3.30 18.15 -8.73
C GLU A 137 2.39 16.96 -9.04
N THR A 138 1.38 17.19 -9.88
CA THR A 138 0.43 16.16 -10.31
C THR A 138 0.23 16.22 -11.82
N ASP A 139 -0.44 15.22 -12.38
CA ASP A 139 -0.88 15.20 -13.77
C ASP A 139 -2.03 16.18 -14.06
N ALA A 140 -2.67 16.73 -13.02
CA ALA A 140 -3.75 17.71 -13.10
C ALA A 140 -3.33 19.15 -12.71
N GLY A 141 -2.04 19.38 -12.43
CA GLY A 141 -1.51 20.67 -11.98
C GLY A 141 -0.61 20.55 -10.76
N ALA A 142 -0.41 21.64 -10.03
CA ALA A 142 0.46 21.66 -8.86
C ALA A 142 -0.21 22.32 -7.65
N PHE A 143 0.18 21.86 -6.45
CA PHE A 143 -0.20 22.44 -5.17
C PHE A 143 1.03 22.95 -4.42
N SER A 144 0.83 24.03 -3.65
CA SER A 144 1.81 24.57 -2.71
C SER A 144 1.25 24.41 -1.30
N ALA A 145 1.84 23.50 -0.52
CA ALA A 145 1.33 23.09 0.79
C ALA A 145 2.32 23.43 1.91
N ARG A 146 1.82 23.72 3.11
CA ARG A 146 2.62 23.90 4.33
C ARG A 146 2.98 22.55 4.97
N GLY A 147 2.18 21.51 4.69
CA GLY A 147 2.45 20.14 5.12
C GLY A 147 1.75 19.12 4.26
N ILE A 148 2.18 17.86 4.37
CA ILE A 148 1.58 16.73 3.64
C ILE A 148 1.32 15.54 4.57
N VAL A 149 0.25 14.82 4.29
CA VAL A 149 0.00 13.46 4.77
C VAL A 149 0.15 12.51 3.60
N ASN A 150 1.24 11.75 3.57
CA ASN A 150 1.42 10.71 2.57
C ASN A 150 0.73 9.42 3.03
N ALA A 151 -0.32 9.02 2.32
CA ALA A 151 -1.16 7.85 2.60
C ALA A 151 -1.28 6.91 1.38
N THR A 152 -0.22 6.86 0.55
CA THR A 152 -0.18 6.15 -0.73
C THR A 152 -0.14 4.63 -0.61
N GLY A 153 0.09 4.10 0.59
CA GLY A 153 0.12 2.66 0.85
C GLY A 153 1.24 1.94 0.10
N THR A 154 0.92 0.75 -0.42
CA THR A 154 1.92 -0.15 -1.01
C THR A 154 1.51 -0.76 -2.36
N TRP A 155 0.23 -0.66 -2.74
CA TRP A 155 -0.35 -1.40 -3.86
C TRP A 155 0.33 -1.13 -5.21
N GLU A 156 0.81 0.09 -5.43
CA GLU A 156 1.45 0.47 -6.69
C GLU A 156 2.91 0.04 -6.79
N THR A 157 3.47 -0.54 -5.72
CA THR A 157 4.88 -0.97 -5.68
C THR A 157 4.98 -2.46 -5.32
N PRO A 158 4.53 -3.37 -6.23
CA PRO A 158 4.72 -4.82 -6.06
C PRO A 158 6.22 -5.13 -6.03
N TYR A 159 6.61 -6.10 -5.21
CA TYR A 159 8.00 -6.52 -5.13
C TYR A 159 8.21 -7.86 -5.83
N ILE A 160 8.94 -7.82 -6.94
CA ILE A 160 9.41 -9.01 -7.66
C ILE A 160 10.93 -9.03 -7.50
N PRO A 161 11.52 -10.06 -6.88
CA PRO A 161 12.96 -10.16 -6.76
C PRO A 161 13.59 -10.51 -8.10
N GLU A 162 14.79 -10.01 -8.35
CA GLU A 162 15.58 -10.36 -9.52
C GLU A 162 16.21 -11.75 -9.35
N TYR A 163 16.10 -12.57 -10.40
CA TYR A 163 16.75 -13.88 -10.48
C TYR A 163 17.48 -14.02 -11.80
N PRO A 164 18.65 -14.69 -11.81
CA PRO A 164 19.35 -15.02 -13.06
C PRO A 164 18.41 -15.74 -14.03
N GLY A 165 18.43 -15.33 -15.31
CA GLY A 165 17.65 -15.93 -16.37
C GLY A 165 16.17 -15.55 -16.43
N ALA A 166 15.69 -14.64 -15.57
CA ALA A 166 14.29 -14.21 -15.55
C ALA A 166 13.82 -13.60 -16.90
N ASP A 167 14.74 -12.95 -17.62
CA ASP A 167 14.53 -12.36 -18.95
C ASP A 167 14.36 -13.39 -20.08
N ARG A 168 14.85 -14.63 -19.88
CA ARG A 168 14.79 -15.73 -20.87
C ARG A 168 13.55 -16.61 -20.70
N PHE A 169 12.82 -16.46 -19.61
CA PHE A 169 11.67 -17.28 -19.33
C PHE A 169 10.55 -17.07 -20.34
N ARG A 170 10.13 -18.16 -21.00
CA ARG A 170 9.08 -18.14 -22.04
C ARG A 170 7.67 -18.24 -21.49
N GLY A 171 7.53 -18.56 -20.19
CA GLY A 171 6.26 -18.53 -19.49
C GLY A 171 5.87 -17.13 -19.02
N ARG A 172 4.83 -17.05 -18.17
CA ARG A 172 4.37 -15.79 -17.60
C ARG A 172 4.95 -15.59 -16.19
N GLN A 173 5.46 -14.40 -15.93
CA GLN A 173 5.75 -13.97 -14.56
C GLN A 173 4.66 -12.99 -14.12
N LEU A 174 3.96 -13.32 -13.05
CA LEU A 174 2.85 -12.53 -12.50
C LEU A 174 3.13 -12.24 -11.03
N HIS A 175 2.67 -11.08 -10.57
CA HIS A 175 2.63 -10.78 -9.14
C HIS A 175 1.21 -11.03 -8.56
N THR A 176 1.07 -11.19 -7.25
CA THR A 176 -0.25 -11.27 -6.59
C THR A 176 -1.21 -10.14 -7.04
N LYS A 177 -0.68 -8.96 -7.39
CA LYS A 177 -1.44 -7.82 -7.92
C LYS A 177 -2.19 -8.17 -9.21
N ASP A 178 -1.62 -9.07 -10.02
CA ASP A 178 -2.12 -9.43 -11.36
C ASP A 178 -3.12 -10.60 -11.31
N TYR A 179 -3.19 -11.30 -10.19
CA TYR A 179 -4.09 -12.44 -10.03
C TYR A 179 -5.56 -12.02 -10.08
N ARG A 180 -6.38 -12.80 -10.78
CA ARG A 180 -7.84 -12.59 -10.85
C ARG A 180 -8.63 -13.87 -10.51
N THR A 181 -8.32 -15.00 -11.14
CA THR A 181 -9.01 -16.27 -10.93
C THR A 181 -8.09 -17.46 -11.20
N ALA A 182 -8.30 -18.55 -10.49
CA ALA A 182 -7.57 -19.81 -10.69
C ALA A 182 -7.84 -20.43 -12.07
N ASP A 183 -9.01 -20.20 -12.65
CA ASP A 183 -9.37 -20.73 -13.96
C ASP A 183 -8.44 -20.26 -15.09
N ALA A 184 -7.81 -19.08 -14.93
CA ALA A 184 -6.84 -18.55 -15.87
C ALA A 184 -5.54 -19.40 -16.00
N PHE A 185 -5.37 -20.39 -15.12
CA PHE A 185 -4.19 -21.26 -15.04
C PHE A 185 -4.49 -22.72 -15.42
N ARG A 186 -5.72 -23.05 -15.83
CA ARG A 186 -6.07 -24.43 -16.20
C ARG A 186 -5.11 -24.98 -17.28
N GLY A 187 -4.63 -26.21 -17.05
CA GLY A 187 -3.67 -26.88 -17.95
C GLY A 187 -2.24 -26.33 -17.91
N GLN A 188 -1.92 -25.41 -17.02
CA GLN A 188 -0.59 -24.84 -16.81
C GLN A 188 -0.01 -25.31 -15.48
N HIS A 189 1.31 -25.43 -15.38
CA HIS A 189 1.98 -25.66 -14.12
C HIS A 189 2.39 -24.30 -13.49
N VAL A 190 1.95 -24.04 -12.26
CA VAL A 190 2.16 -22.77 -11.57
C VAL A 190 3.15 -22.92 -10.42
N VAL A 191 4.26 -22.20 -10.48
CA VAL A 191 5.19 -22.04 -9.34
C VAL A 191 4.75 -20.86 -8.51
N VAL A 192 4.25 -21.10 -7.30
CA VAL A 192 3.83 -20.06 -6.35
C VAL A 192 5.01 -19.74 -5.42
N VAL A 193 5.49 -18.50 -5.47
CA VAL A 193 6.67 -18.05 -4.72
C VAL A 193 6.25 -17.13 -3.59
N GLY A 194 6.46 -17.57 -2.35
CA GLY A 194 6.21 -16.74 -1.16
C GLY A 194 5.64 -17.54 0.01
N GLY A 195 5.87 -17.04 1.23
CA GLY A 195 5.46 -17.68 2.49
C GLY A 195 4.47 -16.81 3.29
N GLY A 196 3.74 -15.91 2.66
CA GLY A 196 2.75 -15.04 3.30
C GLY A 196 1.31 -15.52 3.11
N ILE A 197 0.36 -14.83 3.75
CA ILE A 197 -1.08 -15.16 3.70
C ILE A 197 -1.59 -15.22 2.25
N SER A 198 -1.21 -14.24 1.42
CA SER A 198 -1.65 -14.25 0.01
C SER A 198 -1.13 -15.46 -0.77
N ALA A 199 0.12 -15.91 -0.49
CA ALA A 199 0.65 -17.12 -1.12
C ALA A 199 -0.19 -18.35 -0.78
N ILE A 200 -0.57 -18.51 0.50
CA ILE A 200 -1.40 -19.64 0.96
C ILE A 200 -2.80 -19.58 0.34
N GLN A 201 -3.45 -18.41 0.32
CA GLN A 201 -4.78 -18.25 -0.27
C GLN A 201 -4.79 -18.57 -1.77
N LEU A 202 -3.82 -18.02 -2.54
CA LEU A 202 -3.75 -18.26 -3.97
C LEU A 202 -3.30 -19.70 -4.29
N LEU A 203 -2.40 -20.27 -3.50
CA LEU A 203 -1.99 -21.66 -3.64
C LEU A 203 -3.19 -22.61 -3.42
N ASP A 204 -4.05 -22.34 -2.44
CA ASP A 204 -5.27 -23.12 -2.21
C ASP A 204 -6.19 -23.08 -3.43
N GLU A 205 -6.51 -21.91 -3.94
CA GLU A 205 -7.38 -21.76 -5.12
C GLU A 205 -6.76 -22.39 -6.37
N ILE A 206 -5.51 -22.10 -6.69
CA ILE A 206 -4.86 -22.55 -7.92
C ILE A 206 -4.68 -24.06 -7.91
N SER A 207 -4.34 -24.66 -6.76
CA SER A 207 -4.16 -26.10 -6.62
C SER A 207 -5.42 -26.93 -6.87
N GLN A 208 -6.60 -26.30 -6.81
CA GLN A 208 -7.87 -26.94 -7.15
C GLN A 208 -8.16 -26.91 -8.66
N ALA A 209 -7.51 -26.00 -9.40
CA ALA A 209 -7.70 -25.85 -10.83
C ALA A 209 -6.59 -26.48 -11.67
N THR A 210 -5.36 -26.54 -11.14
CA THR A 210 -4.19 -27.06 -11.87
C THR A 210 -3.07 -27.51 -10.92
N THR A 211 -1.96 -27.99 -11.49
CA THR A 211 -0.79 -28.42 -10.71
C THR A 211 0.05 -27.25 -10.25
N THR A 212 0.58 -27.33 -9.03
CA THR A 212 1.34 -26.27 -8.40
C THR A 212 2.64 -26.78 -7.79
N THR A 213 3.65 -25.89 -7.73
CA THR A 213 4.84 -26.06 -6.91
C THR A 213 4.94 -24.85 -5.98
N TRP A 214 5.05 -25.10 -4.67
CA TRP A 214 5.19 -24.03 -3.68
C TRP A 214 6.64 -23.85 -3.26
N VAL A 215 7.15 -22.62 -3.40
CA VAL A 215 8.55 -22.28 -3.15
C VAL A 215 8.65 -21.12 -2.17
N THR A 216 9.51 -21.25 -1.16
CA THR A 216 9.74 -20.16 -0.19
C THR A 216 11.20 -20.02 0.19
N ARG A 217 11.62 -18.78 0.45
CA ARG A 217 12.98 -18.48 0.91
C ARG A 217 13.28 -19.02 2.33
N ARG A 218 12.28 -18.96 3.21
CA ARG A 218 12.33 -19.47 4.57
C ARG A 218 11.14 -20.38 4.81
N GLU A 219 11.30 -21.38 5.64
CA GLU A 219 10.21 -22.25 6.03
C GLU A 219 9.14 -21.48 6.78
N PRO A 220 7.89 -21.42 6.28
CA PRO A 220 6.81 -20.76 6.99
C PRO A 220 6.46 -21.52 8.26
N GLN A 221 6.33 -20.77 9.34
CA GLN A 221 5.85 -21.31 10.62
C GLN A 221 4.33 -21.19 10.68
N PHE A 222 3.65 -22.25 11.12
CA PHE A 222 2.22 -22.23 11.32
C PHE A 222 1.92 -22.16 12.83
N ARG A 223 0.99 -21.29 13.18
CA ARG A 223 0.58 -21.06 14.57
C ARG A 223 -0.84 -21.57 14.80
N GLU A 224 -1.03 -22.34 15.84
CA GLU A 224 -2.34 -22.70 16.36
C GLU A 224 -2.94 -21.57 17.22
N GLY A 225 -4.26 -21.54 17.29
CA GLY A 225 -5.00 -20.60 18.10
C GLY A 225 -5.22 -19.20 17.45
N PRO A 226 -6.01 -18.36 18.10
CA PRO A 226 -6.41 -17.06 17.58
C PRO A 226 -5.25 -16.06 17.57
N PHE A 227 -5.35 -15.06 16.70
CA PHE A 227 -4.50 -13.89 16.74
C PHE A 227 -4.94 -13.01 17.92
N THR A 228 -4.15 -13.03 19.01
CA THR A 228 -4.49 -12.24 20.20
C THR A 228 -4.12 -10.77 20.02
N GLU A 229 -4.85 -9.90 20.70
CA GLU A 229 -4.55 -8.46 20.71
C GLU A 229 -3.15 -8.15 21.26
N GLU A 230 -2.73 -8.89 22.30
CA GLU A 230 -1.40 -8.75 22.87
C GLU A 230 -0.29 -9.09 21.87
N PHE A 231 -0.45 -10.19 21.13
CA PHE A 231 0.47 -10.56 20.06
C PHE A 231 0.53 -9.48 18.98
N GLY A 232 -0.63 -8.95 18.56
CA GLY A 232 -0.71 -7.83 17.61
C GLY A 232 0.01 -6.58 18.13
N ARG A 233 -0.18 -6.20 19.38
CA ARG A 233 0.49 -5.06 20.00
C ARG A 233 2.02 -5.22 20.01
N ARG A 234 2.54 -6.42 20.33
CA ARG A 234 3.99 -6.68 20.28
C ARG A 234 4.58 -6.50 18.88
N ILE A 235 3.87 -6.99 17.86
CA ILE A 235 4.33 -6.83 16.47
C ILE A 235 4.35 -5.36 16.06
N VAL A 236 3.31 -4.61 16.40
CA VAL A 236 3.25 -3.16 16.12
C VAL A 236 4.39 -2.42 16.82
N ALA A 237 4.65 -2.71 18.10
CA ALA A 237 5.75 -2.11 18.86
C ALA A 237 7.11 -2.40 18.22
N MET A 238 7.37 -3.65 17.81
CA MET A 238 8.61 -4.02 17.13
C MET A 238 8.80 -3.29 15.79
N VAL A 239 7.72 -3.07 15.04
CA VAL A 239 7.77 -2.30 13.79
C VAL A 239 7.97 -0.82 14.07
N GLU A 240 7.38 -0.29 15.15
CA GLU A 240 7.57 1.08 15.60
C GLU A 240 9.03 1.35 16.00
N ASP A 241 9.62 0.46 16.77
CA ASP A 241 11.03 0.56 17.14
C ASP A 241 11.97 0.62 15.93
N LYS A 242 11.70 -0.20 14.91
CA LYS A 242 12.47 -0.15 13.66
C LYS A 242 12.39 1.20 12.97
N VAL A 243 11.20 1.76 12.78
CA VAL A 243 11.06 3.05 12.08
C VAL A 243 11.58 4.22 12.90
N ARG A 244 11.52 4.14 14.23
CA ARG A 244 12.14 5.15 15.10
C ARG A 244 13.67 5.14 15.01
N GLN A 245 14.25 4.00 14.67
CA GLN A 245 15.69 3.82 14.43
C GLN A 245 16.09 4.09 12.95
N GLY A 246 15.19 4.53 12.10
CA GLY A 246 15.49 4.73 10.67
C GLY A 246 15.68 3.45 9.87
N LEU A 247 15.22 2.32 10.39
CA LEU A 247 15.28 1.03 9.70
C LEU A 247 14.01 0.78 8.86
N PRO A 248 14.10 0.02 7.76
CA PRO A 248 12.94 -0.36 6.98
C PRO A 248 11.93 -1.15 7.83
N PRO A 249 10.63 -0.81 7.81
CA PRO A 249 9.64 -1.42 8.70
C PRO A 249 9.37 -2.89 8.40
N GLY A 250 9.55 -3.33 7.14
CA GLY A 250 8.91 -4.55 6.67
C GLY A 250 7.38 -4.41 6.67
N SER A 251 6.64 -5.47 6.32
CA SER A 251 5.19 -5.47 6.51
C SER A 251 4.83 -5.96 7.91
N VAL A 252 3.72 -5.48 8.49
CA VAL A 252 3.20 -5.99 9.77
C VAL A 252 2.96 -7.50 9.64
N ALA A 253 2.38 -7.97 8.53
CA ALA A 253 2.17 -9.39 8.28
C ALA A 253 3.46 -10.21 8.24
N SER A 254 4.55 -9.71 7.63
CA SER A 254 5.84 -10.41 7.61
C SER A 254 6.51 -10.45 8.98
N ASN A 255 6.23 -9.48 9.85
CA ASN A 255 6.78 -9.44 11.20
C ASN A 255 6.03 -10.35 12.19
N THR A 256 4.86 -10.92 11.83
CA THR A 256 4.19 -11.93 12.68
C THR A 256 5.00 -13.22 12.80
N GLY A 257 5.88 -13.50 11.84
CA GLY A 257 6.72 -14.69 11.82
C GLY A 257 5.98 -16.01 11.63
N SER A 258 4.63 -16.01 11.63
CA SER A 258 3.82 -17.22 11.53
C SER A 258 2.50 -16.99 10.81
N LEU A 259 1.99 -18.06 10.19
CA LEU A 259 0.68 -18.12 9.52
C LEU A 259 -0.37 -18.79 10.43
N PRO A 260 -1.63 -18.37 10.40
CA PRO A 260 -2.68 -19.06 11.15
C PRO A 260 -2.93 -20.45 10.56
N LEU A 261 -2.97 -21.47 11.44
CA LEU A 261 -3.32 -22.84 11.06
C LEU A 261 -4.85 -23.00 11.06
N THR A 262 -5.50 -22.46 10.03
CA THR A 262 -6.96 -22.56 9.85
C THR A 262 -7.40 -23.95 9.38
N PRO A 263 -8.70 -24.31 9.46
CA PRO A 263 -9.22 -25.54 8.85
C PRO A 263 -8.86 -25.68 7.36
N ALA A 264 -8.94 -24.60 6.58
CA ALA A 264 -8.54 -24.58 5.18
C ALA A 264 -7.06 -24.94 4.99
N VAL A 265 -6.17 -24.37 5.80
CA VAL A 265 -4.72 -24.66 5.77
C VAL A 265 -4.45 -26.12 6.15
N ARG A 266 -5.19 -26.70 7.12
CA ARG A 266 -5.10 -28.13 7.44
C ARG A 266 -5.50 -28.99 6.24
N ALA A 267 -6.62 -28.68 5.60
CA ALA A 267 -7.09 -29.39 4.40
C ALA A 267 -6.07 -29.31 3.23
N MET A 268 -5.40 -28.17 3.06
CA MET A 268 -4.30 -28.03 2.07
C MET A 268 -3.13 -28.96 2.41
N ARG A 269 -2.79 -29.08 3.69
CA ARG A 269 -1.73 -30.00 4.15
C ARG A 269 -2.09 -31.45 3.83
N ASP A 270 -3.33 -31.85 4.12
CA ASP A 270 -3.82 -33.21 3.88
C ASP A 270 -3.84 -33.56 2.38
N ARG A 271 -4.07 -32.56 1.52
CA ARG A 271 -3.96 -32.70 0.05
C ARG A 271 -2.51 -32.66 -0.46
N GLY A 272 -1.52 -32.45 0.38
CA GLY A 272 -0.12 -32.35 -0.01
C GLY A 272 0.25 -31.03 -0.72
N VAL A 273 -0.64 -30.06 -0.74
CA VAL A 273 -0.42 -28.75 -1.42
C VAL A 273 0.65 -27.92 -0.71
N LEU A 274 0.84 -28.14 0.60
CA LEU A 274 1.83 -27.43 1.42
C LEU A 274 3.20 -28.12 1.45
N ASN A 275 3.50 -29.02 0.48
CA ASN A 275 4.82 -29.60 0.32
C ASN A 275 5.78 -28.54 -0.28
N ARG A 276 6.36 -27.78 0.62
CA ARG A 276 7.24 -26.66 0.30
C ARG A 276 8.58 -27.13 -0.25
N LEU A 277 9.08 -26.41 -1.29
CA LEU A 277 10.48 -26.50 -1.75
C LEU A 277 11.27 -25.23 -1.35
N PRO A 278 12.60 -25.36 -1.18
CA PRO A 278 13.46 -24.20 -0.97
C PRO A 278 13.47 -23.28 -2.18
N MET A 279 13.96 -22.05 -2.02
CA MET A 279 14.07 -21.11 -3.11
C MET A 279 15.02 -21.64 -4.20
N PHE A 280 14.64 -21.48 -5.45
CA PHE A 280 15.47 -21.81 -6.62
C PHE A 280 16.64 -20.80 -6.78
N SER A 281 17.67 -21.19 -7.53
CA SER A 281 18.85 -20.35 -7.82
C SER A 281 18.72 -19.55 -9.10
N GLU A 282 18.00 -20.05 -10.09
CA GLU A 282 17.79 -19.36 -11.36
C GLU A 282 16.44 -19.71 -12.01
N ILE A 283 16.05 -18.91 -12.98
CA ILE A 283 14.90 -19.14 -13.85
C ILE A 283 15.45 -19.57 -15.22
N THR A 284 14.95 -20.69 -15.74
CA THR A 284 15.33 -21.20 -17.07
C THR A 284 14.30 -20.76 -18.12
N GLU A 285 14.55 -21.04 -19.39
CA GLU A 285 13.58 -20.76 -20.46
C GLU A 285 12.21 -21.42 -20.23
N THR A 286 12.18 -22.58 -19.56
CA THR A 286 10.98 -23.41 -19.40
C THR A 286 10.58 -23.65 -17.95
N GLY A 287 11.23 -23.01 -16.97
CA GLY A 287 10.91 -23.24 -15.56
C GLY A 287 11.92 -22.65 -14.60
N ILE A 288 12.21 -23.37 -13.54
CA ILE A 288 13.12 -22.98 -12.47
C ILE A 288 14.16 -24.06 -12.22
N ARG A 289 15.36 -23.69 -11.74
CA ARG A 289 16.45 -24.60 -11.39
C ARG A 289 16.99 -24.30 -10.00
N TRP A 290 17.24 -25.37 -9.24
CA TRP A 290 17.91 -25.28 -7.94
C TRP A 290 19.43 -25.40 -8.08
N ALA A 291 20.16 -25.05 -7.00
CA ALA A 291 21.61 -25.05 -6.99
C ALA A 291 22.24 -26.48 -7.17
N ASP A 292 21.48 -27.52 -6.88
CA ASP A 292 21.87 -28.91 -7.12
C ASP A 292 21.67 -29.39 -8.56
N GLY A 293 21.19 -28.49 -9.44
CA GLY A 293 20.91 -28.78 -10.84
C GLY A 293 19.53 -29.35 -11.13
N THR A 294 18.74 -29.64 -10.11
CA THR A 294 17.35 -30.10 -10.29
C THR A 294 16.51 -29.01 -10.96
N GLU A 295 15.69 -29.40 -11.92
CA GLU A 295 14.80 -28.50 -12.66
C GLU A 295 13.33 -28.84 -12.43
N GLN A 296 12.50 -27.82 -12.43
CA GLN A 296 11.05 -27.92 -12.45
C GLN A 296 10.49 -27.06 -13.59
N ARG A 297 9.78 -27.71 -14.52
CA ARG A 297 9.05 -26.98 -15.55
C ARG A 297 7.97 -26.10 -14.92
N ALA A 298 7.80 -24.91 -15.47
CA ALA A 298 6.75 -23.97 -15.08
C ALA A 298 6.21 -23.26 -16.34
N ASP A 299 4.90 -23.07 -16.40
CA ASP A 299 4.26 -22.22 -17.40
C ASP A 299 4.01 -20.81 -16.81
N VAL A 300 3.89 -20.74 -15.49
CA VAL A 300 3.69 -19.48 -14.75
C VAL A 300 4.51 -19.47 -13.47
N ILE A 301 5.17 -18.35 -13.19
CA ILE A 301 5.75 -18.03 -11.89
C ILE A 301 4.89 -16.92 -11.26
N LEU A 302 4.22 -17.23 -10.14
CA LEU A 302 3.37 -16.29 -9.42
C LEU A 302 4.11 -15.78 -8.18
N TRP A 303 4.53 -14.52 -8.22
CA TRP A 303 5.25 -13.85 -7.15
C TRP A 303 4.29 -13.34 -6.07
N CYS A 304 4.18 -14.08 -4.98
CA CYS A 304 3.48 -13.69 -3.75
C CYS A 304 4.45 -13.08 -2.74
N THR A 305 5.31 -12.20 -3.21
CA THR A 305 6.47 -11.64 -2.50
C THR A 305 6.19 -10.31 -1.81
N GLY A 306 4.91 -9.88 -1.84
CA GLY A 306 4.44 -8.69 -1.15
C GLY A 306 4.73 -7.40 -1.91
N PHE A 307 4.66 -6.30 -1.19
CA PHE A 307 4.72 -4.94 -1.73
C PHE A 307 5.70 -4.10 -0.92
N ARG A 308 6.18 -3.02 -1.52
CA ARG A 308 6.94 -1.96 -0.85
C ARG A 308 6.09 -0.70 -0.72
N SER A 309 6.48 0.20 0.19
CA SER A 309 5.79 1.49 0.33
C SER A 309 6.00 2.35 -0.92
N SER A 310 4.92 2.94 -1.42
CA SER A 310 4.91 3.77 -2.63
C SER A 310 5.35 5.20 -2.26
N LEU A 311 6.67 5.44 -2.22
CA LEU A 311 7.26 6.68 -1.74
C LEU A 311 8.16 7.40 -2.78
N ASP A 312 8.20 6.94 -4.03
CA ASP A 312 9.14 7.44 -5.04
C ASP A 312 8.91 8.91 -5.37
N HIS A 313 7.66 9.38 -5.29
CA HIS A 313 7.32 10.79 -5.46
C HIS A 313 7.91 11.70 -4.36
N LEU A 314 8.35 11.14 -3.24
CA LEU A 314 9.05 11.86 -2.16
C LEU A 314 10.58 11.82 -2.30
N ALA A 315 11.13 11.16 -3.33
CA ALA A 315 12.57 10.98 -3.49
C ALA A 315 13.38 12.30 -3.45
N PRO A 316 12.92 13.43 -4.03
CA PRO A 316 13.67 14.69 -3.96
C PRO A 316 13.85 15.23 -2.54
N LEU A 317 13.04 14.82 -1.58
CA LEU A 317 13.11 15.24 -0.19
C LEU A 317 14.20 14.50 0.62
N GLN A 318 14.79 13.45 0.03
CA GLN A 318 15.90 12.66 0.60
C GLN A 318 15.64 12.21 2.05
N LEU A 319 14.44 11.67 2.29
CA LEU A 319 13.97 11.29 3.63
C LEU A 319 14.59 10.01 4.18
N ARG A 320 15.24 9.20 3.33
CA ARG A 320 15.80 7.90 3.72
C ARG A 320 17.15 8.06 4.40
N GLU A 321 17.36 7.26 5.43
CA GLU A 321 18.65 7.07 6.08
C GLU A 321 19.52 6.09 5.27
N GLU A 322 20.82 5.97 5.61
CA GLU A 322 21.77 5.04 4.97
C GLU A 322 21.28 3.59 4.98
N GLY A 323 20.56 3.18 6.02
CA GLY A 323 19.93 1.86 6.13
C GLY A 323 18.69 1.65 5.25
N GLY A 324 18.29 2.66 4.45
CA GLY A 324 17.18 2.62 3.51
C GLY A 324 15.79 2.81 4.15
N GLY A 325 15.68 2.94 5.47
CA GLY A 325 14.47 3.31 6.18
C GLY A 325 14.30 4.83 6.29
N ILE A 326 13.21 5.27 6.92
CA ILE A 326 12.93 6.67 7.25
C ILE A 326 12.74 6.75 8.75
N THR A 327 13.47 7.65 9.40
CA THR A 327 13.33 7.89 10.85
C THR A 327 12.02 8.58 11.14
N MET A 328 11.18 7.91 11.92
CA MET A 328 9.85 8.38 12.27
C MET A 328 9.78 8.83 13.72
N THR A 329 9.05 9.92 13.95
CA THR A 329 8.81 10.53 15.27
C THR A 329 7.31 10.78 15.49
N GLY A 330 6.98 11.58 16.47
CA GLY A 330 5.60 11.85 16.85
C GLY A 330 4.98 10.72 17.68
N ARG A 331 3.75 10.93 18.12
CA ARG A 331 3.06 10.05 19.06
C ARG A 331 2.88 8.61 18.54
N LEU A 332 2.58 8.45 17.28
CA LEU A 332 2.34 7.15 16.63
C LEU A 332 3.33 6.88 15.49
N ALA A 333 4.54 7.46 15.57
CA ALA A 333 5.59 7.33 14.57
C ALA A 333 5.09 7.62 13.14
N THR A 334 4.36 8.71 12.98
CA THR A 334 3.85 9.17 11.68
C THR A 334 4.63 10.33 11.11
N GLN A 335 5.25 11.16 11.96
CA GLN A 335 6.02 12.33 11.55
C GLN A 335 7.42 11.93 11.10
N VAL A 336 7.88 12.48 9.99
CA VAL A 336 9.26 12.28 9.52
C VAL A 336 10.21 13.13 10.36
N ALA A 337 11.24 12.53 10.94
CA ALA A 337 12.18 13.23 11.84
C ALA A 337 12.92 14.38 11.13
N ARG A 338 13.28 14.17 9.85
CA ARG A 338 14.03 15.13 9.03
C ARG A 338 13.18 16.35 8.61
N ASP A 339 11.85 16.16 8.47
CA ASP A 339 10.94 17.23 8.05
C ASP A 339 9.58 17.07 8.74
N PRO A 340 9.30 17.87 9.78
CA PRO A 340 8.06 17.78 10.55
C PRO A 340 6.79 18.15 9.75
N ARG A 341 6.93 18.71 8.55
CA ARG A 341 5.81 18.99 7.63
C ARG A 341 5.26 17.73 6.98
N ILE A 342 5.96 16.60 7.10
CA ILE A 342 5.67 15.35 6.37
C ILE A 342 5.26 14.26 7.34
N HIS A 343 4.06 13.73 7.14
CA HIS A 343 3.58 12.56 7.84
C HIS A 343 3.37 11.38 6.88
N LEU A 344 3.84 10.19 7.27
CA LEU A 344 3.61 8.94 6.55
C LEU A 344 2.57 8.11 7.31
N VAL A 345 1.37 7.97 6.78
CA VAL A 345 0.28 7.19 7.36
C VAL A 345 0.02 5.96 6.48
N GLY A 346 -0.18 4.79 7.11
CA GLY A 346 -0.15 3.51 6.39
C GLY A 346 1.27 3.00 6.13
N TYR A 347 2.27 3.60 6.77
CA TYR A 347 3.68 3.22 6.77
C TYR A 347 4.07 2.68 8.15
N GLY A 348 4.96 1.68 8.19
CA GLY A 348 5.45 1.13 9.45
C GLY A 348 4.33 0.59 10.35
N PRO A 349 4.27 1.02 11.63
CA PRO A 349 3.29 0.53 12.60
C PRO A 349 1.84 0.86 12.22
N SER A 350 1.62 1.85 11.39
CA SER A 350 0.30 2.24 10.91
C SER A 350 -0.17 1.48 9.64
N ALA A 351 0.62 0.52 9.14
CA ALA A 351 0.28 -0.26 7.94
C ALA A 351 -0.75 -1.38 8.22
N SER A 352 -1.82 -1.05 8.92
CA SER A 352 -3.00 -1.89 9.15
C SER A 352 -4.24 -1.00 9.20
N THR A 353 -5.44 -1.54 9.02
CA THR A 353 -6.65 -0.71 8.98
C THR A 353 -6.88 0.04 10.30
N ILE A 354 -6.76 -0.62 11.45
CA ILE A 354 -6.88 0.02 12.76
C ILE A 354 -5.71 0.98 13.04
N GLY A 355 -4.49 0.60 12.66
CA GLY A 355 -3.30 1.45 12.79
C GLY A 355 -3.42 2.72 11.98
N ALA A 356 -3.88 2.63 10.74
CA ALA A 356 -4.10 3.75 9.84
C ALA A 356 -5.12 4.75 10.41
N ASN A 357 -6.23 4.27 11.01
CA ASN A 357 -7.23 5.14 11.64
C ASN A 357 -6.65 5.98 12.78
N ARG A 358 -5.92 5.33 13.68
CA ARG A 358 -5.29 6.01 14.84
C ARG A 358 -4.20 6.99 14.37
N ALA A 359 -3.42 6.58 13.40
CA ALA A 359 -2.33 7.35 12.83
C ALA A 359 -2.83 8.58 12.06
N GLY A 360 -3.92 8.45 11.28
CA GLY A 360 -4.55 9.57 10.60
C GLY A 360 -4.98 10.68 11.58
N GLY A 361 -5.57 10.29 12.71
CA GLY A 361 -5.92 11.27 13.75
C GLY A 361 -4.72 11.88 14.48
N ALA A 362 -3.61 11.15 14.62
CA ALA A 362 -2.39 11.70 15.20
C ALA A 362 -1.73 12.70 14.22
N ALA A 363 -1.55 12.29 12.97
CA ALA A 363 -0.97 13.15 11.93
C ALA A 363 -1.75 14.46 11.73
N ALA A 364 -3.07 14.41 11.71
CA ALA A 364 -3.91 15.59 11.58
C ALA A 364 -3.67 16.58 12.75
N ARG A 365 -3.64 16.09 14.00
CA ARG A 365 -3.40 16.94 15.17
C ARG A 365 -1.98 17.50 15.20
N GLU A 366 -0.97 16.68 14.92
CA GLU A 366 0.43 17.11 14.93
C GLU A 366 0.71 18.16 13.84
N LEU A 367 0.13 17.98 12.64
CA LEU A 367 0.21 19.00 11.58
C LEU A 367 -0.54 20.28 11.96
N THR A 368 -1.72 20.22 12.56
CA THR A 368 -2.45 21.41 13.04
C THR A 368 -1.58 22.20 14.01
N GLN A 369 -0.98 21.54 15.01
CA GLN A 369 -0.07 22.18 15.96
C GLN A 369 1.15 22.82 15.26
N TYR A 370 1.74 22.10 14.29
CA TYR A 370 2.85 22.64 13.49
C TYR A 370 2.45 23.92 12.74
N LEU A 371 1.25 23.95 12.14
CA LEU A 371 0.75 25.10 11.39
C LEU A 371 0.47 26.32 12.30
N GLU A 372 0.02 26.10 13.53
CA GLU A 372 -0.23 27.15 14.53
C GLU A 372 1.07 27.76 15.07
N MET A 373 2.12 26.95 15.22
CA MET A 373 3.43 27.38 15.71
C MET A 373 4.26 28.11 14.63
N SER A 374 4.00 27.87 13.35
CA SER A 374 4.69 28.53 12.24
C SER A 374 4.00 29.87 11.94
N PRO A 375 4.75 30.99 11.77
CA PRO A 375 4.16 32.28 11.46
C PRO A 375 3.25 32.17 10.23
N ALA A 376 1.96 32.46 10.40
CA ALA A 376 1.05 32.52 9.28
C ALA A 376 1.48 33.66 8.36
N GLU A 377 1.61 33.43 7.04
CA GLU A 377 1.51 34.53 6.09
C GLU A 377 0.20 35.25 6.42
N VAL A 378 0.32 36.50 6.87
CA VAL A 378 -0.82 37.39 7.10
C VAL A 378 -1.67 37.33 5.83
N ARG A 379 -2.88 36.80 5.94
CA ARG A 379 -3.85 36.82 4.85
C ARG A 379 -4.03 38.29 4.49
N SER A 380 -3.35 38.75 3.43
CA SER A 380 -3.62 40.03 2.83
C SER A 380 -5.04 39.96 2.29
N SER A 381 -5.99 40.48 3.07
CA SER A 381 -7.34 40.80 2.62
C SER A 381 -7.20 41.83 1.49
N GLY A 382 -7.45 41.37 0.30
CA GLY A 382 -7.62 42.14 -0.93
C GLY A 382 -8.83 41.60 -1.67
#